data_2180b49e784ef8f1b7e39269cc829a09
#
_entry.id   2180b49e784ef8f1b7e39269cc829a09
#
_cell.length_a   1.000
_cell.length_b   1.000
_cell.length_c   1.000
_cell.angle_alpha   90.00
_cell.angle_beta   90.00
_cell.angle_gamma   90.00
#
_symmetry.space_group_name_H-M   'P 1'
#
loop_
_entity.id
_entity.type
_entity.pdbx_description
1 polymer ?
#
loop_
_entity_poly.entity_id
_entity_poly.type
_entity_poly.pdbx_seq_one_letter_code
_entity_poly.pdbx_strand_id
1 'polypeptide(L)'
;VVGKEIAVKKYVVRLSAEEHAQLDELIRKGKRSAQLLTKARILLKADVSELGEGWSDSRIAAALDTSIATIERTRRQLVEEGFEAVLRRTYNPNSARPRIFDGVAEAKLIALTLSPAPEGFARWSLRLLEEKVVELHIVERASDNTIGRTLKKTYSNRIASSNG
;
A
#
# COMPACT_ATOMS: atom_id res chain seq x y z
N VAL A 1 -33.04 -26.89 -28.26
CA VAL A 1 -32.64 -25.46 -28.10
C VAL A 1 -31.98 -25.33 -26.76
N VAL A 2 -30.69 -25.29 -26.75
CA VAL A 2 -29.94 -25.03 -25.51
C VAL A 2 -30.10 -23.54 -25.19
N GLY A 3 -30.97 -23.25 -24.22
CA GLY A 3 -31.09 -21.91 -23.69
C GLY A 3 -29.71 -21.48 -23.15
N LYS A 4 -29.10 -20.48 -23.75
CA LYS A 4 -27.98 -19.78 -23.12
C LYS A 4 -28.51 -19.25 -21.78
N GLU A 5 -28.12 -19.87 -20.67
CA GLU A 5 -28.25 -19.24 -19.37
C GLU A 5 -27.51 -17.89 -19.45
N ILE A 6 -28.30 -16.82 -19.48
CA ILE A 6 -27.74 -15.47 -19.31
C ILE A 6 -27.30 -15.42 -17.86
N ALA A 7 -26.01 -15.63 -17.64
CA ALA A 7 -25.43 -15.47 -16.32
C ALA A 7 -25.70 -14.03 -15.88
N VAL A 8 -26.66 -13.87 -14.97
CA VAL A 8 -26.97 -12.56 -14.38
C VAL A 8 -25.75 -12.13 -13.57
N LYS A 9 -25.09 -11.09 -14.03
CA LYS A 9 -23.95 -10.55 -13.31
C LYS A 9 -24.39 -10.02 -11.96
N LYS A 10 -23.83 -10.58 -10.89
CA LYS A 10 -24.17 -10.21 -9.51
C LYS A 10 -23.85 -8.74 -9.21
N TYR A 11 -22.79 -8.21 -9.80
CA TYR A 11 -22.35 -6.84 -9.58
C TYR A 11 -22.35 -6.05 -10.89
N VAL A 12 -23.35 -5.20 -11.06
CA VAL A 12 -23.51 -4.36 -12.25
C VAL A 12 -22.90 -3.00 -11.99
N VAL A 13 -21.99 -2.58 -12.88
CA VAL A 13 -21.36 -1.26 -12.80
C VAL A 13 -22.24 -0.24 -13.54
N ARG A 14 -22.67 0.78 -12.82
CA ARG A 14 -23.32 1.96 -13.37
C ARG A 14 -22.67 3.20 -12.79
N LEU A 15 -22.05 3.98 -13.63
CA LEU A 15 -21.38 5.22 -13.26
C LEU A 15 -22.27 6.42 -13.57
N SER A 16 -22.22 7.43 -12.72
CA SER A 16 -22.76 8.74 -13.05
C SER A 16 -21.85 9.45 -14.07
N ALA A 17 -22.38 10.48 -14.73
CA ALA A 17 -21.56 11.28 -15.67
C ALA A 17 -20.34 11.91 -14.99
N GLU A 18 -20.48 12.30 -13.73
CA GLU A 18 -19.40 12.88 -12.93
C GLU A 18 -18.32 11.83 -12.59
N GLU A 19 -18.72 10.63 -12.16
CA GLU A 19 -17.83 9.52 -11.87
C GLU A 19 -17.07 9.08 -13.13
N HIS A 20 -17.76 9.00 -14.26
CA HIS A 20 -17.17 8.67 -15.56
C HIS A 20 -16.10 9.71 -15.94
N ALA A 21 -16.41 11.01 -15.84
CA ALA A 21 -15.47 12.09 -16.11
C ALA A 21 -14.26 12.08 -15.17
N GLN A 22 -14.45 11.76 -13.89
CA GLN A 22 -13.35 11.63 -12.93
C GLN A 22 -12.41 10.50 -13.28
N LEU A 23 -12.92 9.35 -13.71
CA LEU A 23 -12.11 8.21 -14.11
C LEU A 23 -11.32 8.52 -15.40
N ASP A 24 -11.95 9.15 -16.38
CA ASP A 24 -11.27 9.58 -17.61
C ASP A 24 -10.14 10.58 -17.33
N GLU A 25 -10.40 11.56 -16.47
CA GLU A 25 -9.38 12.52 -16.05
C GLU A 25 -8.22 11.85 -15.31
N LEU A 26 -8.52 10.89 -14.44
CA LEU A 26 -7.54 10.13 -13.68
C LEU A 26 -6.61 9.34 -14.62
N ILE A 27 -7.17 8.69 -15.64
CA ILE A 27 -6.43 7.95 -16.66
C ILE A 27 -5.58 8.90 -17.51
N ARG A 28 -6.15 10.01 -17.94
CA ARG A 28 -5.47 11.00 -18.79
C ARG A 28 -4.28 11.63 -18.05
N LYS A 29 -4.41 11.95 -16.79
CA LYS A 29 -3.32 12.50 -15.97
C LYS A 29 -2.21 11.50 -15.71
N GLY A 30 -2.52 10.22 -15.62
CA GLY A 30 -1.57 9.11 -15.48
C GLY A 30 -0.69 9.13 -14.23
N LYS A 31 -0.86 10.09 -13.32
CA LYS A 31 -0.04 10.30 -12.12
C LYS A 31 -0.54 9.51 -10.91
N ARG A 32 -0.95 8.28 -11.11
CA ARG A 32 -1.47 7.39 -10.05
C ARG A 32 -0.82 6.01 -10.15
N SER A 33 -1.03 5.18 -9.14
CA SER A 33 -0.52 3.80 -9.16
C SER A 33 -1.12 3.02 -10.34
N ALA A 34 -0.34 2.12 -10.93
CA ALA A 34 -0.80 1.27 -12.03
C ALA A 34 -2.07 0.48 -11.65
N GLN A 35 -2.15 0.01 -10.40
CA GLN A 35 -3.32 -0.68 -9.89
C GLN A 35 -4.58 0.18 -9.94
N LEU A 36 -4.50 1.44 -9.55
CA LEU A 36 -5.63 2.36 -9.58
C LEU A 36 -6.06 2.69 -11.01
N LEU A 37 -5.10 2.90 -11.91
CA LEU A 37 -5.37 3.13 -13.33
C LEU A 37 -6.04 1.91 -13.98
N THR A 38 -5.62 0.70 -13.61
CA THR A 38 -6.26 -0.54 -14.07
C THR A 38 -7.71 -0.65 -13.58
N LYS A 39 -7.96 -0.36 -12.30
CA LYS A 39 -9.32 -0.32 -11.74
C LYS A 39 -10.20 0.69 -12.48
N ALA A 40 -9.69 1.89 -12.73
CA ALA A 40 -10.41 2.94 -13.47
C ALA A 40 -10.80 2.46 -14.88
N ARG A 41 -9.86 1.85 -15.61
CA ARG A 41 -10.13 1.29 -16.94
C ARG A 41 -11.14 0.15 -16.92
N ILE A 42 -11.08 -0.72 -15.92
CA ILE A 42 -12.07 -1.80 -15.73
C ILE A 42 -13.46 -1.21 -15.55
N LEU A 43 -13.63 -0.21 -14.68
CA LEU A 43 -14.92 0.40 -14.41
C LEU A 43 -15.51 1.08 -15.65
N LEU A 44 -14.74 1.85 -16.39
CA LEU A 44 -15.19 2.51 -17.62
C LEU A 44 -15.67 1.51 -18.67
N LYS A 45 -14.95 0.39 -18.83
CA LYS A 45 -15.33 -0.65 -19.81
C LYS A 45 -16.51 -1.51 -19.33
N ALA A 46 -16.64 -1.71 -18.02
CA ALA A 46 -17.72 -2.50 -17.43
C ALA A 46 -19.01 -1.70 -17.27
N ASP A 47 -18.96 -0.38 -17.32
CA ASP A 47 -20.08 0.52 -17.15
C ASP A 47 -21.17 0.27 -18.19
N VAL A 48 -22.38 0.00 -17.72
CA VAL A 48 -23.57 -0.25 -18.56
C VAL A 48 -24.47 0.99 -18.71
N SER A 49 -24.00 2.15 -18.19
CA SER A 49 -24.71 3.43 -18.39
C SER A 49 -24.61 3.88 -19.86
N GLU A 50 -25.31 4.97 -20.21
CA GLU A 50 -25.28 5.53 -21.58
C GLU A 50 -23.89 5.95 -22.04
N LEU A 51 -23.00 6.31 -21.12
CA LEU A 51 -21.62 6.70 -21.41
C LEU A 51 -20.65 5.51 -21.41
N GLY A 52 -21.08 4.36 -20.95
CA GLY A 52 -20.25 3.17 -20.78
C GLY A 52 -20.22 2.27 -21.99
N GLU A 53 -19.23 1.40 -22.08
CA GLU A 53 -19.06 0.42 -23.16
C GLU A 53 -19.78 -0.90 -22.87
N GLY A 54 -20.12 -1.20 -21.63
CA GLY A 54 -20.85 -2.40 -21.21
C GLY A 54 -20.17 -3.72 -21.57
N TRP A 55 -18.86 -3.77 -21.56
CA TRP A 55 -18.10 -4.94 -21.96
C TRP A 55 -18.24 -6.12 -21.00
N SER A 56 -18.14 -7.32 -21.55
CA SER A 56 -18.03 -8.55 -20.75
C SER A 56 -16.69 -8.63 -20.02
N ASP A 57 -16.66 -9.35 -18.90
CA ASP A 57 -15.44 -9.51 -18.10
C ASP A 57 -14.33 -10.20 -18.89
N SER A 58 -14.66 -11.17 -19.76
CA SER A 58 -13.71 -11.82 -20.63
C SER A 58 -13.07 -10.86 -21.64
N ARG A 59 -13.87 -9.95 -22.20
CA ARG A 59 -13.38 -8.92 -23.13
C ARG A 59 -12.50 -7.89 -22.44
N ILE A 60 -12.87 -7.48 -21.24
CA ILE A 60 -12.07 -6.56 -20.41
C ILE A 60 -10.75 -7.22 -20.02
N ALA A 61 -10.78 -8.50 -19.60
CA ALA A 61 -9.59 -9.25 -19.23
C ALA A 61 -8.58 -9.33 -20.37
N ALA A 62 -9.05 -9.62 -21.57
CA ALA A 62 -8.21 -9.68 -22.77
C ALA A 62 -7.63 -8.30 -23.17
N ALA A 63 -8.46 -7.24 -23.07
CA ALA A 63 -8.05 -5.88 -23.47
C ALA A 63 -7.08 -5.22 -22.50
N LEU A 64 -7.17 -5.51 -21.21
CA LEU A 64 -6.37 -4.89 -20.16
C LEU A 64 -5.27 -5.82 -19.61
N ASP A 65 -5.13 -7.01 -20.15
CA ASP A 65 -4.19 -8.04 -19.70
C ASP A 65 -4.31 -8.27 -18.18
N THR A 66 -5.52 -8.47 -17.71
CA THR A 66 -5.85 -8.68 -16.30
C THR A 66 -6.71 -9.91 -16.09
N SER A 67 -6.77 -10.45 -14.88
CA SER A 67 -7.59 -11.60 -14.56
C SER A 67 -9.07 -11.23 -14.35
N ILE A 68 -9.97 -12.16 -14.70
CA ILE A 68 -11.41 -12.02 -14.41
C ILE A 68 -11.66 -11.82 -12.91
N ALA A 69 -10.91 -12.49 -12.06
CA ALA A 69 -11.01 -12.32 -10.59
C ALA A 69 -10.73 -10.87 -10.14
N THR A 70 -9.80 -10.18 -10.80
CA THR A 70 -9.52 -8.77 -10.52
C THR A 70 -10.69 -7.89 -10.96
N ILE A 71 -11.30 -8.17 -12.10
CA ILE A 71 -12.46 -7.45 -12.60
C ILE A 71 -13.66 -7.63 -11.66
N GLU A 72 -13.97 -8.86 -11.28
CA GLU A 72 -15.06 -9.15 -10.34
C GLU A 72 -14.86 -8.48 -8.97
N ARG A 73 -13.64 -8.50 -8.45
CA ARG A 73 -13.30 -7.82 -7.20
C ARG A 73 -13.49 -6.31 -7.30
N THR A 74 -13.09 -5.69 -8.40
CA THR A 74 -13.25 -4.25 -8.64
C THR A 74 -14.73 -3.88 -8.76
N ARG A 75 -15.52 -4.67 -9.47
CA ARG A 75 -16.98 -4.49 -9.59
C ARG A 75 -17.68 -4.63 -8.25
N ARG A 76 -17.34 -5.67 -7.49
CA ARG A 76 -17.86 -5.88 -6.15
C ARG A 76 -17.52 -4.71 -5.24
N GLN A 77 -16.28 -4.24 -5.26
CA GLN A 77 -15.84 -3.11 -4.45
C GLN A 77 -16.66 -1.84 -4.76
N LEU A 78 -16.94 -1.56 -6.03
CA LEU A 78 -17.77 -0.41 -6.41
C LEU A 78 -19.19 -0.53 -5.85
N VAL A 79 -19.79 -1.70 -5.98
CA VAL A 79 -21.22 -1.91 -5.59
C VAL A 79 -21.38 -1.98 -4.07
N GLU A 80 -20.45 -2.62 -3.36
CA GLU A 80 -20.54 -2.83 -1.91
C GLU A 80 -19.98 -1.66 -1.10
N GLU A 81 -18.89 -1.05 -1.55
CA GLU A 81 -18.17 -0.03 -0.79
C GLU A 81 -18.30 1.40 -1.38
N GLY A 82 -18.71 1.51 -2.63
CA GLY A 82 -18.91 2.77 -3.33
C GLY A 82 -17.69 3.26 -4.14
N PHE A 83 -17.92 4.30 -4.93
CA PHE A 83 -16.95 4.86 -5.87
C PHE A 83 -15.67 5.36 -5.18
N GLU A 84 -15.84 6.13 -4.12
CA GLU A 84 -14.71 6.69 -3.37
C GLU A 84 -13.79 5.61 -2.77
N ALA A 85 -14.38 4.49 -2.35
CA ALA A 85 -13.62 3.37 -1.79
C ALA A 85 -12.73 2.71 -2.84
N VAL A 86 -13.18 2.62 -4.10
CA VAL A 86 -12.37 2.07 -5.20
C VAL A 86 -11.16 2.95 -5.49
N LEU A 87 -11.31 4.27 -5.42
CA LEU A 87 -10.25 5.25 -5.66
C LEU A 87 -9.29 5.42 -4.48
N ARG A 88 -9.73 5.03 -3.29
CA ARG A 88 -8.90 5.10 -2.09
C ARG A 88 -7.84 4.01 -2.10
N ARG A 89 -6.62 4.38 -1.77
CA ARG A 89 -5.57 3.39 -1.51
C ARG A 89 -5.93 2.59 -0.26
N THR A 90 -6.18 1.30 -0.42
CA THR A 90 -6.40 0.41 0.72
C THR A 90 -5.09 0.26 1.48
N TYR A 91 -5.00 0.89 2.64
CA TYR A 91 -3.92 0.64 3.58
C TYR A 91 -4.20 -0.69 4.29
N ASN A 92 -3.36 -1.67 4.04
CA ASN A 92 -3.40 -2.91 4.81
C ASN A 92 -2.32 -2.84 5.91
N PRO A 93 -2.71 -2.62 7.17
CA PRO A 93 -1.75 -2.54 8.27
C PRO A 93 -0.95 -3.84 8.44
N ASN A 94 -1.51 -4.97 8.01
CA ASN A 94 -0.85 -6.28 8.10
C ASN A 94 0.08 -6.59 6.91
N SER A 95 0.08 -5.78 5.85
CA SER A 95 0.99 -5.95 4.70
C SER A 95 2.35 -5.30 4.90
N ALA A 96 2.45 -4.38 5.86
CA ALA A 96 3.73 -3.81 6.24
C ALA A 96 4.54 -4.88 6.99
N ARG A 97 5.76 -5.13 6.53
CA ARG A 97 6.70 -5.94 7.33
C ARG A 97 6.80 -5.30 8.72
N PRO A 98 6.64 -6.08 9.80
CA PRO A 98 6.81 -5.55 11.14
C PRO A 98 8.18 -4.87 11.25
N ARG A 99 8.22 -3.74 11.95
CA ARG A 99 9.48 -3.03 12.17
C ARG A 99 10.40 -3.92 12.99
N ILE A 100 11.66 -4.01 12.61
CA ILE A 100 12.69 -4.70 13.40
C ILE A 100 12.81 -4.04 14.78
N PHE A 101 12.84 -2.71 14.81
CA PHE A 101 12.76 -1.93 16.05
C PHE A 101 11.33 -1.46 16.26
N ASP A 102 10.59 -2.12 17.15
CA ASP A 102 9.34 -1.61 17.71
C ASP A 102 9.62 -0.53 18.77
N GLY A 103 8.59 0.00 19.41
CA GLY A 103 8.76 1.08 20.39
C GLY A 103 9.68 0.72 21.56
N VAL A 104 9.63 -0.53 22.03
CA VAL A 104 10.47 -1.02 23.16
C VAL A 104 11.91 -1.22 22.69
N ALA A 105 12.11 -1.89 21.57
CA ALA A 105 13.44 -2.13 21.00
C ALA A 105 14.12 -0.81 20.59
N GLU A 106 13.36 0.15 20.04
CA GLU A 106 13.86 1.48 19.70
C GLU A 106 14.33 2.23 20.95
N ALA A 107 13.56 2.21 22.05
CA ALA A 107 13.94 2.82 23.32
C ALA A 107 15.22 2.20 23.90
N LYS A 108 15.38 0.88 23.81
CA LYS A 108 16.59 0.17 24.23
C LYS A 108 17.80 0.54 23.36
N LEU A 109 17.61 0.66 22.03
CA LEU A 109 18.66 1.11 21.12
C LEU A 109 19.14 2.52 21.45
N ILE A 110 18.22 3.44 21.72
CA ILE A 110 18.55 4.82 22.11
C ILE A 110 19.32 4.84 23.43
N ALA A 111 18.84 4.11 24.45
CA ALA A 111 19.53 3.98 25.72
C ALA A 111 20.94 3.43 25.56
N LEU A 112 21.14 2.47 24.67
CA LEU A 112 22.45 1.91 24.36
C LEU A 112 23.38 2.96 23.75
N THR A 113 22.91 3.77 22.81
CA THR A 113 23.71 4.85 22.20
C THR A 113 24.09 5.97 23.14
N LEU A 114 23.30 6.18 24.20
CA LEU A 114 23.56 7.16 25.25
C LEU A 114 24.49 6.61 26.35
N SER A 115 24.68 5.31 26.42
CA SER A 115 25.61 4.68 27.35
C SER A 115 27.06 4.79 26.85
N PRO A 116 28.07 4.65 27.73
CA PRO A 116 29.47 4.59 27.31
C PRO A 116 29.72 3.46 26.30
N ALA A 117 30.59 3.69 25.33
CA ALA A 117 31.04 2.65 24.42
C ALA A 117 31.74 1.52 25.19
N PRO A 118 31.69 0.29 24.68
CA PRO A 118 32.40 -0.84 25.30
C PRO A 118 33.90 -0.58 25.43
N GLU A 119 34.50 -1.29 26.35
CA GLU A 119 35.96 -1.22 26.58
C GLU A 119 36.75 -1.45 25.28
N GLY A 120 37.70 -0.61 25.01
CA GLY A 120 38.46 -0.64 23.76
C GLY A 120 37.91 0.21 22.62
N PHE A 121 36.75 0.86 22.81
CA PHE A 121 36.13 1.74 21.81
C PHE A 121 35.94 3.16 22.36
N ALA A 122 36.36 4.17 21.60
CA ALA A 122 36.18 5.56 21.98
C ALA A 122 34.74 6.06 21.83
N ARG A 123 33.96 5.47 20.93
CA ARG A 123 32.57 5.86 20.61
C ARG A 123 31.81 4.71 20.00
N TRP A 124 30.47 4.82 20.02
CA TRP A 124 29.61 3.92 19.28
C TRP A 124 29.73 4.12 17.77
N SER A 125 29.79 3.01 17.04
CA SER A 125 29.64 2.95 15.59
C SER A 125 28.42 2.12 15.25
N LEU A 126 27.88 2.28 14.03
CA LEU A 126 26.72 1.49 13.60
C LEU A 126 27.01 -0.02 13.59
N ARG A 127 28.23 -0.39 13.22
CA ARG A 127 28.67 -1.79 13.22
C ARG A 127 28.77 -2.37 14.63
N LEU A 128 29.27 -1.59 15.57
CA LEU A 128 29.32 -2.01 16.97
C LEU A 128 27.93 -2.13 17.58
N LEU A 129 27.01 -1.23 17.20
CA LEU A 129 25.59 -1.33 17.59
C LEU A 129 24.91 -2.55 17.01
N GLU A 130 25.21 -2.93 15.76
CA GLU A 130 24.69 -4.15 15.12
C GLU A 130 25.05 -5.40 15.95
N GLU A 131 26.27 -5.51 16.40
CA GLU A 131 26.72 -6.63 17.23
C GLU A 131 26.04 -6.59 18.62
N LYS A 132 25.99 -5.43 19.26
CA LYS A 132 25.48 -5.29 20.63
C LYS A 132 23.97 -5.42 20.75
N VAL A 133 23.17 -5.00 19.77
CA VAL A 133 21.72 -5.18 19.83
C VAL A 133 21.31 -6.66 19.75
N VAL A 134 22.10 -7.48 19.08
CA VAL A 134 21.90 -8.94 19.03
C VAL A 134 22.42 -9.59 20.32
N GLU A 135 23.60 -9.22 20.78
CA GLU A 135 24.19 -9.74 22.03
C GLU A 135 23.29 -9.47 23.25
N LEU A 136 22.69 -8.29 23.32
CA LEU A 136 21.79 -7.88 24.41
C LEU A 136 20.34 -8.33 24.21
N HIS A 137 20.08 -9.14 23.17
CA HIS A 137 18.73 -9.64 22.83
C HIS A 137 17.69 -8.52 22.66
N ILE A 138 18.10 -7.35 22.18
CA ILE A 138 17.17 -6.26 21.86
C ILE A 138 16.37 -6.61 20.62
N VAL A 139 17.03 -7.17 19.61
CA VAL A 139 16.45 -7.73 18.39
C VAL A 139 17.21 -8.99 17.99
N GLU A 140 16.59 -9.87 17.24
CA GLU A 140 17.25 -11.10 16.75
C GLU A 140 18.29 -10.80 15.67
N ARG A 141 18.01 -9.82 14.83
CA ARG A 141 18.88 -9.38 13.74
C ARG A 141 18.55 -7.95 13.30
N ALA A 142 19.57 -7.15 13.11
CA ALA A 142 19.44 -5.82 12.50
C ALA A 142 20.73 -5.50 11.75
N SER A 143 20.63 -4.86 10.58
CA SER A 143 21.79 -4.33 9.87
C SER A 143 22.15 -2.94 10.36
N ASP A 144 23.40 -2.54 10.18
CA ASP A 144 23.91 -1.19 10.46
C ASP A 144 23.06 -0.10 9.79
N ASN A 145 22.63 -0.32 8.54
CA ASN A 145 21.73 0.57 7.80
C ASN A 145 20.36 0.74 8.49
N THR A 146 19.78 -0.35 8.99
CA THR A 146 18.50 -0.32 9.71
C THR A 146 18.64 0.46 11.01
N ILE A 147 19.71 0.24 11.76
CA ILE A 147 20.04 0.97 13.00
C ILE A 147 20.22 2.45 12.69
N GLY A 148 21.01 2.80 11.67
CA GLY A 148 21.23 4.18 11.26
C GLY A 148 19.95 4.92 10.87
N ARG A 149 19.06 4.27 10.12
CA ARG A 149 17.74 4.84 9.75
C ARG A 149 16.84 5.04 10.97
N THR A 150 16.82 4.09 11.89
CA THR A 150 16.02 4.18 13.12
C THR A 150 16.49 5.35 13.98
N LEU A 151 17.78 5.48 14.23
CA LEU A 151 18.36 6.58 14.99
C LEU A 151 18.12 7.94 14.32
N LYS A 152 18.37 8.05 13.02
CA LYS A 152 18.12 9.29 12.26
C LYS A 152 16.68 9.76 12.36
N LYS A 153 15.72 8.86 12.25
CA LYS A 153 14.30 9.17 12.38
C LYS A 153 13.96 9.70 13.77
N THR A 154 14.47 9.05 14.81
CA THR A 154 14.23 9.46 16.19
C THR A 154 14.80 10.84 16.50
N TYR A 155 16.02 11.12 16.07
CA TYR A 155 16.63 12.44 16.25
C TYR A 155 15.89 13.53 15.46
N SER A 156 15.46 13.28 14.23
CA SER A 156 14.67 14.22 13.43
C SER A 156 13.32 14.54 14.09
N ASN A 157 12.65 13.56 14.64
CA ASN A 157 11.37 13.75 15.33
C ASN A 157 11.53 14.57 16.64
N ARG A 158 12.64 14.40 17.38
CA ARG A 158 12.92 15.18 18.58
C ARG A 158 13.15 16.66 18.28
N ILE A 159 13.88 16.97 17.20
CA ILE A 159 14.10 18.37 16.78
C ILE A 159 12.80 19.04 16.37
N ALA A 160 11.91 18.32 15.66
CA ALA A 160 10.60 18.83 15.29
C ALA A 160 9.67 19.09 16.47
N SER A 161 9.79 18.30 17.55
CA SER A 161 8.97 18.44 18.76
C SER A 161 9.47 19.55 19.72
N SER A 162 10.72 19.98 19.61
CA SER A 162 11.29 21.02 20.47
C SER A 162 11.10 22.45 19.93
N ASN A 163 10.59 22.60 18.72
CA ASN A 163 10.32 23.88 18.07
C ASN A 163 8.82 24.26 18.01
N GLY A 164 7.98 23.58 18.80
CA GLY A 164 6.55 23.87 18.92
C GLY A 164 6.18 24.49 20.26
#